data_48dad6935a427c90a3f8848d3ca2a0ad
#
_entry.id   48dad6935a427c90a3f8848d3ca2a0ad
#
_cell.length_a   1.000
_cell.length_b   1.000
_cell.length_c   1.000
_cell.angle_alpha   90.00
_cell.angle_beta   90.00
_cell.angle_gamma   90.00
#
_symmetry.space_group_name_H-M   'P 1'
#
loop_
_entity.id
_entity.type
_entity.pdbx_description
1 polymer ?
#
loop_
_entity_poly.entity_id
_entity_poly.type
_entity_poly.pdbx_seq_one_letter_code
_entity_poly.pdbx_strand_id
1 'polypeptide(L)'
;MPVTCRAVASITKPYELEHTHSMLTHLRDRMADALRRATEVEQLLADPETVKDAPRLAALGREHHRLADVVVKVHRYAKAEAELADAQEMANGDEPDFVAEAKAEVERLEQECTTLEKALLPLLIPRDPLDDRPAIFELRAGTGGDEAALFAADLLRMYTRFIERKGWRIEGIS
;
A
#
# COMPACT_ATOMS: atom_id res chain seq x y z
N MET A 1 -48.13 11.89 -26.97
CA MET A 1 -47.03 10.85 -27.04
C MET A 1 -46.27 10.94 -25.74
N PRO A 2 -46.39 9.99 -24.82
CA PRO A 2 -45.64 10.04 -23.56
C PRO A 2 -44.21 9.51 -23.77
N VAL A 3 -43.23 10.31 -23.36
CA VAL A 3 -41.82 9.95 -23.34
C VAL A 3 -41.59 9.10 -22.08
N THR A 4 -41.37 7.81 -22.28
CA THR A 4 -41.00 6.85 -21.23
C THR A 4 -39.55 7.07 -20.82
N CYS A 5 -39.34 7.64 -19.65
CA CYS A 5 -38.03 7.70 -18.98
C CYS A 5 -37.68 6.31 -18.46
N ARG A 6 -36.70 5.65 -19.09
CA ARG A 6 -36.18 4.32 -18.69
C ARG A 6 -35.15 4.56 -17.60
N ALA A 7 -35.54 4.32 -16.34
CA ALA A 7 -34.61 4.28 -15.22
C ALA A 7 -33.66 3.09 -15.41
N VAL A 8 -32.36 3.36 -15.53
CA VAL A 8 -31.31 2.36 -15.47
C VAL A 8 -31.07 2.08 -14.00
N ALA A 9 -31.70 1.02 -13.50
CA ALA A 9 -31.37 0.47 -12.19
C ALA A 9 -29.94 -0.11 -12.27
N SER A 10 -29.03 0.52 -11.56
CA SER A 10 -27.68 -0.05 -11.31
C SER A 10 -27.87 -1.29 -10.45
N ILE A 11 -27.75 -2.46 -11.06
CA ILE A 11 -27.76 -3.74 -10.36
C ILE A 11 -26.35 -3.92 -9.77
N THR A 12 -26.14 -3.41 -8.57
CA THR A 12 -24.98 -3.77 -7.76
C THR A 12 -25.17 -5.22 -7.32
N LYS A 13 -24.34 -6.13 -7.84
CA LYS A 13 -24.44 -7.56 -7.50
C LYS A 13 -24.09 -7.75 -6.02
N PRO A 14 -24.86 -8.54 -5.24
CA PRO A 14 -24.61 -8.79 -3.83
C PRO A 14 -23.22 -9.37 -3.55
N TYR A 15 -22.62 -10.04 -4.51
CA TYR A 15 -21.26 -10.58 -4.49
C TYR A 15 -20.17 -9.50 -4.29
N GLU A 16 -20.33 -8.31 -4.87
CA GLU A 16 -19.33 -7.22 -4.75
C GLU A 16 -19.35 -6.59 -3.35
N LEU A 17 -20.50 -6.52 -2.72
CA LEU A 17 -20.66 -5.98 -1.35
C LEU A 17 -20.02 -6.87 -0.29
N GLU A 18 -20.20 -8.19 -0.37
CA GLU A 18 -19.63 -9.15 0.58
C GLU A 18 -18.09 -9.20 0.48
N HIS A 19 -17.53 -9.15 -0.74
CA HIS A 19 -16.09 -9.13 -0.95
C HIS A 19 -15.44 -7.83 -0.48
N THR A 20 -16.09 -6.70 -0.69
CA THR A 20 -15.62 -5.39 -0.24
C THR A 20 -15.62 -5.32 1.29
N HIS A 21 -16.67 -5.78 1.94
CA HIS A 21 -16.76 -5.82 3.41
C HIS A 21 -15.68 -6.72 4.03
N SER A 22 -15.49 -7.91 3.49
CA SER A 22 -14.42 -8.84 3.92
C SER A 22 -13.04 -8.25 3.73
N MET A 23 -12.79 -7.56 2.60
CA MET A 23 -11.49 -6.93 2.32
C MET A 23 -11.19 -5.76 3.27
N LEU A 24 -12.18 -4.94 3.58
CA LEU A 24 -12.04 -3.84 4.55
C LEU A 24 -11.80 -4.35 5.98
N THR A 25 -12.44 -5.44 6.37
CA THR A 25 -12.20 -6.06 7.69
C THR A 25 -10.75 -6.55 7.78
N HIS A 26 -10.25 -7.26 6.79
CA HIS A 26 -8.86 -7.70 6.75
C HIS A 26 -7.85 -6.54 6.71
N LEU A 27 -8.20 -5.43 6.05
CA LEU A 27 -7.34 -4.24 6.02
C LEU A 27 -7.23 -3.62 7.41
N ARG A 28 -8.35 -3.49 8.14
CA ARG A 28 -8.36 -2.97 9.52
C ARG A 28 -7.57 -3.84 10.49
N ASP A 29 -7.71 -5.16 10.39
CA ASP A 29 -6.93 -6.10 11.20
C ASP A 29 -5.42 -5.90 10.97
N ARG A 30 -5.01 -5.78 9.71
CA ARG A 30 -3.61 -5.53 9.35
C ARG A 30 -3.09 -4.16 9.80
N MET A 31 -3.92 -3.13 9.76
CA MET A 31 -3.58 -1.82 10.33
C MET A 31 -3.34 -1.91 11.84
N ALA A 32 -4.22 -2.61 12.57
CA ALA A 32 -4.07 -2.84 14.00
C ALA A 32 -2.81 -3.64 14.33
N ASP A 33 -2.51 -4.68 13.55
CA ASP A 33 -1.28 -5.47 13.67
C ASP A 33 -0.03 -4.62 13.44
N ALA A 34 -0.05 -3.76 12.43
CA ALA A 34 1.07 -2.88 12.13
C ALA A 34 1.33 -1.85 13.25
N LEU A 35 0.28 -1.26 13.83
CA LEU A 35 0.41 -0.36 14.98
C LEU A 35 0.98 -1.09 16.20
N ARG A 36 0.47 -2.28 16.51
CA ARG A 36 0.98 -3.11 17.60
C ARG A 36 2.45 -3.43 17.38
N ARG A 37 2.82 -3.85 16.17
CA ARG A 37 4.19 -4.19 15.83
C ARG A 37 5.12 -2.97 15.91
N ALA A 38 4.66 -1.79 15.50
CA ALA A 38 5.43 -0.56 15.64
C ALA A 38 5.77 -0.25 17.10
N THR A 39 4.78 -0.37 18.00
CA THR A 39 5.00 -0.19 19.44
C THR A 39 5.97 -1.23 20.02
N GLU A 40 5.85 -2.50 19.62
CA GLU A 40 6.80 -3.55 20.03
C GLU A 40 8.24 -3.24 19.57
N VAL A 41 8.41 -2.80 18.32
CA VAL A 41 9.73 -2.44 17.78
C VAL A 41 10.33 -1.25 18.51
N GLU A 42 9.54 -0.24 18.85
CA GLU A 42 9.98 0.90 19.66
C GLU A 42 10.46 0.48 21.06
N GLN A 43 9.70 -0.41 21.71
CA GLN A 43 10.08 -0.97 23.01
C GLN A 43 11.38 -1.77 22.92
N LEU A 44 11.54 -2.60 21.88
CA LEU A 44 12.77 -3.38 21.66
C LEU A 44 13.97 -2.49 21.34
N LEU A 45 13.79 -1.38 20.62
CA LEU A 45 14.87 -0.42 20.36
C LEU A 45 15.28 0.36 21.63
N ALA A 46 14.37 0.52 22.59
CA ALA A 46 14.66 1.13 23.88
C ALA A 46 15.34 0.17 24.88
N ASP A 47 15.36 -1.13 24.60
CA ASP A 47 15.97 -2.15 25.47
C ASP A 47 17.51 -2.07 25.40
N PRO A 48 18.22 -1.87 26.55
CA PRO A 48 19.68 -1.84 26.61
C PRO A 48 20.36 -3.10 26.09
N GLU A 49 19.73 -4.26 26.18
CA GLU A 49 20.31 -5.51 25.64
C GLU A 49 20.27 -5.54 24.10
N THR A 50 19.24 -4.96 23.50
CA THR A 50 19.16 -4.82 22.04
C THR A 50 20.27 -3.90 21.50
N VAL A 51 20.64 -2.86 22.21
CA VAL A 51 21.70 -1.92 21.79
C VAL A 51 23.07 -2.60 21.71
N LYS A 52 23.31 -3.67 22.50
CA LYS A 52 24.56 -4.43 22.48
C LYS A 52 24.67 -5.37 21.28
N ASP A 53 23.57 -5.72 20.65
CA ASP A 53 23.51 -6.60 19.48
C ASP A 53 23.36 -5.75 18.19
N ALA A 54 24.48 -5.39 17.59
CA ALA A 54 24.49 -4.52 16.41
C ALA A 54 23.70 -5.09 15.20
N PRO A 55 23.74 -6.37 14.84
CA PRO A 55 22.90 -6.97 13.81
C PRO A 55 21.41 -6.84 14.11
N ARG A 56 21.00 -7.12 15.34
CA ARG A 56 19.61 -7.01 15.79
C ARG A 56 19.12 -5.56 15.79
N LEU A 57 19.93 -4.64 16.29
CA LEU A 57 19.64 -3.21 16.28
C LEU A 57 19.45 -2.69 14.86
N ALA A 58 20.30 -3.06 13.92
CA ALA A 58 20.19 -2.68 12.53
C ALA A 58 18.93 -3.25 11.86
N ALA A 59 18.53 -4.48 12.18
CA ALA A 59 17.31 -5.10 11.67
C ALA A 59 16.07 -4.38 12.20
N LEU A 60 15.99 -4.12 13.51
CA LEU A 60 14.89 -3.37 14.13
C LEU A 60 14.81 -1.92 13.64
N GLY A 61 15.95 -1.26 13.42
CA GLY A 61 15.99 0.09 12.85
C GLY A 61 15.39 0.16 11.43
N ARG A 62 15.69 -0.82 10.58
CA ARG A 62 15.06 -0.92 9.25
C ARG A 62 13.56 -1.19 9.34
N GLU A 63 13.14 -2.05 10.26
CA GLU A 63 11.74 -2.35 10.49
C GLU A 63 10.99 -1.12 11.01
N HIS A 64 11.54 -0.40 11.98
CA HIS A 64 11.00 0.85 12.51
C HIS A 64 10.81 1.90 11.41
N HIS A 65 11.84 2.13 10.60
CA HIS A 65 11.77 3.09 9.49
C HIS A 65 10.64 2.75 8.50
N ARG A 66 10.46 1.46 8.19
CA ARG A 66 9.38 1.01 7.31
C ARG A 66 7.99 1.19 7.94
N LEU A 67 7.85 0.86 9.23
CA LEU A 67 6.59 0.98 9.95
C LEU A 67 6.19 2.43 10.19
N ALA A 68 7.13 3.36 10.29
CA ALA A 68 6.85 4.78 10.49
C ALA A 68 5.90 5.36 9.43
N ASP A 69 6.13 5.05 8.15
CA ASP A 69 5.27 5.48 7.04
C ASP A 69 3.86 4.86 7.12
N VAL A 70 3.76 3.61 7.58
CA VAL A 70 2.49 2.92 7.78
C VAL A 70 1.72 3.57 8.92
N VAL A 71 2.36 3.77 10.06
CA VAL A 71 1.77 4.38 11.27
C VAL A 71 1.15 5.74 10.96
N VAL A 72 1.90 6.62 10.27
CA VAL A 72 1.40 7.95 9.88
C VAL A 72 0.13 7.85 9.03
N LYS A 73 0.11 6.95 8.04
CA LYS A 73 -1.06 6.78 7.17
C LYS A 73 -2.24 6.14 7.88
N VAL A 74 -2.00 5.19 8.79
CA VAL A 74 -3.06 4.55 9.61
C VAL A 74 -3.71 5.58 10.54
N HIS A 75 -2.92 6.42 11.22
CA HIS A 75 -3.47 7.48 12.05
C HIS A 75 -4.26 8.51 11.24
N ARG A 76 -3.78 8.86 10.04
CA ARG A 76 -4.53 9.77 9.16
C ARG A 76 -5.84 9.14 8.69
N TYR A 77 -5.82 7.85 8.36
CA TYR A 77 -7.02 7.11 7.97
C TYR A 77 -8.06 7.07 9.10
N ALA A 78 -7.63 6.71 10.32
CA ALA A 78 -8.52 6.69 11.49
C ALA A 78 -9.13 8.07 11.80
N LYS A 79 -8.33 9.14 11.62
CA LYS A 79 -8.82 10.51 11.78
C LYS A 79 -9.84 10.86 10.69
N ALA A 80 -9.57 10.52 9.44
CA ALA A 80 -10.50 10.77 8.33
C ALA A 80 -11.82 9.99 8.48
N GLU A 81 -11.77 8.74 8.98
CA GLU A 81 -12.99 7.96 9.30
C GLU A 81 -13.82 8.63 10.41
N ALA A 82 -13.19 9.16 11.45
CA ALA A 82 -13.90 9.87 12.51
C ALA A 82 -14.54 11.17 12.01
N GLU A 83 -13.75 11.97 11.26
CA GLU A 83 -14.25 13.22 10.65
C GLU A 83 -15.40 12.92 9.65
N LEU A 84 -15.33 11.80 8.90
CA LEU A 84 -16.39 11.37 7.99
C LEU A 84 -17.69 11.02 8.74
N ALA A 85 -17.59 10.33 9.87
CA ALA A 85 -18.76 10.01 10.68
C ALA A 85 -19.43 11.27 11.22
N ASP A 86 -18.66 12.23 11.71
CA ASP A 86 -19.16 13.53 12.18
C ASP A 86 -19.82 14.33 11.05
N ALA A 87 -19.20 14.38 9.87
CA ALA A 87 -19.75 15.06 8.70
C ALA A 87 -21.05 14.40 8.20
N GLN A 88 -21.14 13.07 8.25
CA GLN A 88 -22.36 12.34 7.90
C GLN A 88 -23.51 12.62 8.86
N GLU A 89 -23.23 12.76 10.16
CA GLU A 89 -24.22 13.16 11.15
C GLU A 89 -24.73 14.58 10.87
N MET A 90 -23.83 15.52 10.57
CA MET A 90 -24.19 16.90 10.21
C MET A 90 -24.98 16.98 8.90
N ALA A 91 -24.65 16.13 7.92
CA ALA A 91 -25.36 16.07 6.64
C ALA A 91 -26.81 15.57 6.74
N ASN A 92 -27.16 14.91 7.85
CA ASN A 92 -28.52 14.45 8.17
C ASN A 92 -29.29 15.47 9.04
N GLY A 93 -28.73 16.64 9.33
CA GLY A 93 -29.37 17.72 10.10
C GLY A 93 -30.47 18.43 9.34
N ASP A 94 -31.19 19.32 10.04
CA ASP A 94 -32.37 20.02 9.49
C ASP A 94 -32.06 21.39 8.83
N GLU A 95 -30.84 21.92 8.99
CA GLU A 95 -30.47 23.25 8.47
C GLU A 95 -29.87 23.17 7.06
N PRO A 96 -30.55 23.67 6.00
CA PRO A 96 -30.19 23.45 4.60
C PRO A 96 -28.77 23.92 4.22
N ASP A 97 -28.32 25.05 4.80
CA ASP A 97 -27.03 25.64 4.49
C ASP A 97 -25.89 24.79 5.03
N PHE A 98 -25.99 24.28 6.26
CA PHE A 98 -25.03 23.38 6.87
C PHE A 98 -25.04 22.00 6.23
N VAL A 99 -26.21 21.50 5.82
CA VAL A 99 -26.35 20.20 5.12
C VAL A 99 -25.60 20.21 3.80
N ALA A 100 -25.62 21.31 3.04
CA ALA A 100 -24.93 21.41 1.75
C ALA A 100 -23.40 21.36 1.94
N GLU A 101 -22.87 22.07 2.93
CA GLU A 101 -21.45 22.07 3.27
C GLU A 101 -20.99 20.71 3.80
N ALA A 102 -21.78 20.11 4.72
CA ALA A 102 -21.49 18.79 5.27
C ALA A 102 -21.46 17.70 4.18
N LYS A 103 -22.33 17.74 3.19
CA LYS A 103 -22.30 16.81 2.04
C LYS A 103 -21.05 16.95 1.19
N ALA A 104 -20.58 18.17 0.95
CA ALA A 104 -19.32 18.39 0.24
C ALA A 104 -18.11 17.84 1.04
N GLU A 105 -18.15 18.00 2.37
CA GLU A 105 -17.12 17.46 3.25
C GLU A 105 -17.14 15.93 3.30
N VAL A 106 -18.33 15.30 3.33
CA VAL A 106 -18.49 13.84 3.22
C VAL A 106 -17.83 13.34 1.94
N GLU A 107 -18.12 13.93 0.79
CA GLU A 107 -17.53 13.51 -0.49
C GLU A 107 -16.00 13.64 -0.48
N ARG A 108 -15.46 14.71 0.09
CA ARG A 108 -14.02 14.93 0.22
C ARG A 108 -13.38 13.86 1.10
N LEU A 109 -13.96 13.54 2.26
CA LEU A 109 -13.44 12.58 3.22
C LEU A 109 -13.55 11.14 2.70
N GLU A 110 -14.59 10.78 1.97
CA GLU A 110 -14.73 9.49 1.29
C GLU A 110 -13.62 9.29 0.25
N GLN A 111 -13.30 10.32 -0.53
CA GLN A 111 -12.20 10.30 -1.48
C GLN A 111 -10.85 10.17 -0.77
N GLU A 112 -10.66 10.87 0.35
CA GLU A 112 -9.45 10.78 1.16
C GLU A 112 -9.28 9.37 1.75
N CYS A 113 -10.30 8.79 2.36
CA CYS A 113 -10.29 7.42 2.88
C CYS A 113 -9.92 6.41 1.77
N THR A 114 -10.57 6.50 0.61
CA THR A 114 -10.27 5.64 -0.55
C THR A 114 -8.82 5.76 -1.01
N THR A 115 -8.26 6.96 -1.00
CA THR A 115 -6.87 7.22 -1.39
C THR A 115 -5.89 6.62 -0.38
N LEU A 116 -6.17 6.78 0.92
CA LEU A 116 -5.37 6.21 2.00
C LEU A 116 -5.43 4.68 2.01
N GLU A 117 -6.59 4.06 1.77
CA GLU A 117 -6.73 2.61 1.63
C GLU A 117 -5.85 2.06 0.50
N LYS A 118 -5.91 2.68 -0.68
CA LYS A 118 -5.07 2.30 -1.82
C LYS A 118 -3.57 2.45 -1.54
N ALA A 119 -3.20 3.46 -0.75
CA ALA A 119 -1.81 3.68 -0.35
C ALA A 119 -1.34 2.71 0.74
N LEU A 120 -2.24 2.28 1.64
CA LEU A 120 -1.94 1.36 2.73
C LEU A 120 -1.82 -0.09 2.27
N LEU A 121 -2.66 -0.52 1.32
CA LEU A 121 -2.69 -1.90 0.83
C LEU A 121 -1.30 -2.47 0.51
N PRO A 122 -0.46 -1.84 -0.34
CA PRO A 122 0.86 -2.37 -0.67
C PRO A 122 1.85 -2.36 0.51
N LEU A 123 1.65 -1.45 1.48
CA LEU A 123 2.52 -1.33 2.66
C LEU A 123 2.22 -2.39 3.73
N LEU A 124 0.98 -2.89 3.77
CA LEU A 124 0.51 -3.87 4.72
C LEU A 124 0.64 -5.32 4.22
N ILE A 125 1.05 -5.53 2.98
CA ILE A 125 1.37 -6.87 2.47
C ILE A 125 2.65 -7.36 3.16
N PRO A 126 2.65 -8.58 3.75
CA PRO A 126 3.85 -9.16 4.30
C PRO A 126 4.93 -9.27 3.21
N ARG A 127 6.14 -8.81 3.52
CA ARG A 127 7.27 -9.02 2.61
C ARG A 127 7.65 -10.48 2.55
N ASP A 128 7.99 -10.93 1.36
CA ASP A 128 8.65 -12.22 1.21
C ASP A 128 10.05 -12.12 1.87
N PRO A 129 10.42 -13.07 2.75
CA PRO A 129 11.78 -13.13 3.32
C PRO A 129 12.89 -13.21 2.26
N LEU A 130 12.54 -13.54 1.02
CA LEU A 130 13.46 -13.62 -0.11
C LEU A 130 13.66 -12.26 -0.82
N ASP A 131 12.79 -11.28 -0.60
CA ASP A 131 12.87 -9.95 -1.26
C ASP A 131 14.18 -9.20 -0.95
N ASP A 132 14.77 -9.43 0.22
CA ASP A 132 16.03 -8.82 0.65
C ASP A 132 17.27 -9.61 0.22
N ARG A 133 17.10 -10.73 -0.48
CA ARG A 133 18.23 -11.58 -0.93
C ARG A 133 18.70 -11.17 -2.32
N PRO A 134 20.02 -11.28 -2.58
CA PRO A 134 20.53 -11.11 -3.93
C PRO A 134 19.95 -12.19 -4.85
N ALA A 135 19.57 -11.78 -6.06
CA ALA A 135 19.09 -12.67 -7.10
C ALA A 135 20.19 -12.90 -8.17
N ILE A 136 20.30 -14.12 -8.65
CA ILE A 136 21.16 -14.46 -9.79
C ILE A 136 20.29 -14.30 -11.05
N PHE A 137 20.78 -13.49 -11.98
CA PHE A 137 20.16 -13.24 -13.26
C PHE A 137 21.06 -13.77 -14.38
N GLU A 138 20.59 -14.77 -15.13
CA GLU A 138 21.37 -15.41 -16.19
C GLU A 138 20.74 -15.09 -17.56
N LEU A 139 21.56 -14.63 -18.49
CA LEU A 139 21.21 -14.43 -19.89
C LEU A 139 22.04 -15.37 -20.75
N ARG A 140 21.35 -16.17 -21.59
CA ARG A 140 21.99 -17.05 -22.54
C ARG A 140 21.48 -16.73 -23.95
N ALA A 141 22.41 -16.62 -24.90
CA ALA A 141 22.03 -16.60 -26.30
C ALA A 141 21.43 -17.97 -26.70
N GLY A 142 20.32 -17.96 -27.44
CA GLY A 142 19.71 -19.17 -27.99
C GLY A 142 20.46 -19.70 -29.23
N THR A 143 19.84 -20.64 -29.93
CA THR A 143 20.41 -21.31 -31.14
C THR A 143 20.36 -20.44 -32.41
N GLY A 144 20.41 -19.11 -32.31
CA GLY A 144 20.24 -18.14 -33.39
C GLY A 144 21.55 -17.53 -33.95
N GLY A 145 22.72 -18.06 -33.60
CA GLY A 145 24.00 -17.50 -34.06
C GLY A 145 24.27 -16.07 -33.57
N ASP A 146 24.84 -15.24 -34.41
CA ASP A 146 25.27 -13.88 -34.06
C ASP A 146 24.08 -12.95 -33.68
N GLU A 147 22.93 -13.10 -34.35
CA GLU A 147 21.72 -12.34 -34.02
C GLU A 147 21.21 -12.63 -32.61
N ALA A 148 21.25 -13.88 -32.17
CA ALA A 148 20.86 -14.27 -30.83
C ALA A 148 21.81 -13.68 -29.76
N ALA A 149 23.12 -13.63 -30.09
CA ALA A 149 24.11 -13.02 -29.22
C ALA A 149 23.90 -11.49 -29.10
N LEU A 150 23.63 -10.82 -30.22
CA LEU A 150 23.30 -9.39 -30.22
C LEU A 150 22.04 -9.07 -29.40
N PHE A 151 20.99 -9.88 -29.56
CA PHE A 151 19.76 -9.72 -28.78
C PHE A 151 19.99 -9.95 -27.28
N ALA A 152 20.78 -10.95 -26.91
CA ALA A 152 21.14 -11.17 -25.50
C ALA A 152 21.92 -9.98 -24.92
N ALA A 153 22.82 -9.38 -25.72
CA ALA A 153 23.54 -8.15 -25.31
C ALA A 153 22.61 -6.95 -25.13
N ASP A 154 21.60 -6.79 -25.98
CA ASP A 154 20.60 -5.73 -25.85
C ASP A 154 19.72 -5.92 -24.63
N LEU A 155 19.31 -7.17 -24.32
CA LEU A 155 18.60 -7.51 -23.09
C LEU A 155 19.44 -7.20 -21.85
N LEU A 156 20.74 -7.58 -21.85
CA LEU A 156 21.63 -7.28 -20.74
C LEU A 156 21.72 -5.76 -20.51
N ARG A 157 21.85 -4.98 -21.56
CA ARG A 157 21.88 -3.52 -21.49
C ARG A 157 20.59 -2.93 -20.92
N MET A 158 19.44 -3.46 -21.36
CA MET A 158 18.12 -3.06 -20.86
C MET A 158 17.98 -3.33 -19.36
N TYR A 159 18.32 -4.53 -18.90
CA TYR A 159 18.23 -4.90 -17.49
C TYR A 159 19.24 -4.15 -16.63
N THR A 160 20.46 -3.92 -17.10
CA THR A 160 21.45 -3.11 -16.38
C THR A 160 20.91 -1.71 -16.11
N ARG A 161 20.33 -1.05 -17.12
CA ARG A 161 19.71 0.27 -16.94
C ARG A 161 18.49 0.26 -16.00
N PHE A 162 17.73 -0.83 -16.01
CA PHE A 162 16.62 -0.98 -15.07
C PHE A 162 17.10 -1.11 -13.63
N ILE A 163 18.12 -1.94 -13.39
CA ILE A 163 18.76 -2.15 -12.09
C ILE A 163 19.34 -0.83 -11.54
N GLU A 164 20.06 -0.08 -12.38
CA GLU A 164 20.60 1.24 -12.03
C GLU A 164 19.49 2.24 -11.62
N ARG A 165 18.38 2.29 -12.38
CA ARG A 165 17.25 3.16 -12.03
C ARG A 165 16.56 2.77 -10.73
N LYS A 166 16.64 1.50 -10.34
CA LYS A 166 16.13 1.00 -9.05
C LYS A 166 17.11 1.21 -7.90
N GLY A 167 18.33 1.72 -8.17
CA GLY A 167 19.39 1.87 -7.18
C GLY A 167 19.97 0.55 -6.69
N TRP A 168 19.76 -0.55 -7.45
CA TRP A 168 20.32 -1.85 -7.12
C TRP A 168 21.74 -1.98 -7.67
N ARG A 169 22.54 -2.81 -7.01
CA ARG A 169 23.90 -3.11 -7.43
C ARG A 169 23.92 -4.36 -8.31
N ILE A 170 24.62 -4.32 -9.43
CA ILE A 170 24.87 -5.46 -10.31
C ILE A 170 26.35 -5.84 -10.24
N GLU A 171 26.61 -7.12 -10.14
CA GLU A 171 27.96 -7.70 -10.20
C GLU A 171 27.99 -8.75 -11.31
N GLY A 172 28.96 -8.63 -12.22
CA GLY A 172 29.16 -9.63 -13.27
C GLY A 172 29.83 -10.87 -12.69
N ILE A 173 29.22 -12.03 -12.90
CA ILE A 173 29.80 -13.35 -12.58
C ILE A 173 30.17 -13.98 -13.94
N SER A 174 31.46 -14.17 -14.18
CA SER A 174 31.99 -14.84 -15.40
C SER A 174 32.39 -16.27 -15.09
#